data_9f282fccce7dcbdbc40972c62fbbf462
#
_entry.id   9f282fccce7dcbdbc40972c62fbbf462
#
_cell.length_a   1.000
_cell.length_b   1.000
_cell.length_c   1.000
_cell.angle_alpha   90.00
_cell.angle_beta   90.00
_cell.angle_gamma   90.00
#
_symmetry.space_group_name_H-M   'P 1'
#
loop_
_entity.id
_entity.type
_entity.pdbx_description
1 polymer ?
#
loop_
_entity_poly.entity_id
_entity_poly.type
_entity_poly.pdbx_seq_one_letter_code
_entity_poly.pdbx_strand_id
1 'polypeptide(L)'
;ATIRRQRQMCIRDRPLLGIIGGSKISTKINVIESLTNHCDWLIVGGALANTCYAAQGKNIGKSLFEPSYLDVAKKIIEHPQIVIPTFVVVSNGSNVSEKSINDLSSEDVIFDVGQQSVEAFSQYIEDANTIVWNGPLGKFEDDRFSKGTEGIAKKIAEANATSIIGGGETLAAFSKIQMMDSVDYASTGGGAFLEYICLLYTSPSPRDIGE
;
A
#
# COMPACT_ATOMS: atom_id res chain seq x y z
N ALA A 1 -24.61 2.79 19.57
CA ALA A 1 -23.38 3.59 19.69
C ALA A 1 -22.39 3.33 18.53
N THR A 2 -22.23 2.08 18.09
CA THR A 2 -21.30 1.66 17.05
C THR A 2 -21.66 2.20 15.65
N ILE A 3 -22.94 2.15 15.30
CA ILE A 3 -23.44 2.61 13.99
C ILE A 3 -23.32 4.14 13.82
N ARG A 4 -23.47 4.91 14.90
CA ARG A 4 -23.32 6.38 14.85
C ARG A 4 -21.86 6.81 14.68
N ARG A 5 -20.89 6.08 15.26
CA ARG A 5 -19.46 6.31 15.02
C ARG A 5 -19.05 5.98 13.58
N GLN A 6 -19.57 4.88 13.03
CA GLN A 6 -19.34 4.49 11.63
C GLN A 6 -19.86 5.54 10.63
N ARG A 7 -21.02 6.17 10.90
CA ARG A 7 -21.58 7.23 10.05
C ARG A 7 -20.81 8.54 10.07
N GLN A 8 -20.10 8.85 11.15
CA GLN A 8 -19.26 10.04 11.23
C GLN A 8 -17.90 9.86 10.52
N MET A 9 -17.39 8.63 10.39
CA MET A 9 -16.14 8.34 9.69
C MET A 9 -16.21 8.67 8.18
N CYS A 10 -17.31 8.40 7.49
CA CYS A 10 -17.40 8.53 6.02
C CYS A 10 -17.22 9.93 5.43
N ILE A 11 -17.39 11.01 6.19
CA ILE A 11 -17.37 12.40 5.66
C ILE A 11 -16.27 13.25 6.30
N ARG A 12 -15.84 12.97 7.52
CA ARG A 12 -14.85 13.77 8.26
C ARG A 12 -13.41 13.34 8.06
N ASP A 13 -13.18 12.16 7.50
CA ASP A 13 -11.88 11.50 7.51
C ASP A 13 -11.15 11.52 6.16
N ARG A 14 -11.60 12.39 5.26
CA ARG A 14 -10.91 12.65 4.00
C ARG A 14 -9.88 13.78 4.16
N PRO A 15 -8.76 13.74 3.42
CA PRO A 15 -8.38 12.73 2.43
C PRO A 15 -8.07 11.34 3.01
N LEU A 16 -8.47 10.29 2.29
CA LEU A 16 -8.22 8.90 2.61
C LEU A 16 -7.08 8.36 1.75
N LEU A 17 -5.99 7.96 2.39
CA LEU A 17 -4.87 7.29 1.76
C LEU A 17 -4.95 5.79 1.99
N GLY A 18 -4.99 5.02 0.90
CA GLY A 18 -4.76 3.58 0.91
C GLY A 18 -3.31 3.26 0.61
N ILE A 19 -2.76 2.26 1.28
CA ILE A 19 -1.45 1.67 0.98
C ILE A 19 -1.64 0.16 0.92
N ILE A 20 -1.27 -0.43 -0.19
CA ILE A 20 -1.36 -1.86 -0.40
C ILE A 20 -0.04 -2.41 -0.94
N GLY A 21 0.47 -3.42 -0.27
CA GLY A 21 1.65 -4.17 -0.67
C GLY A 21 1.39 -5.66 -0.71
N GLY A 22 2.41 -6.42 -1.04
CA GLY A 22 2.35 -7.86 -1.11
C GLY A 22 2.95 -8.42 -2.40
N SER A 23 2.83 -9.73 -2.58
CA SER A 23 3.50 -10.44 -3.67
C SER A 23 2.63 -10.70 -4.89
N LYS A 24 1.30 -10.75 -4.73
CA LYS A 24 0.38 -11.19 -5.79
C LYS A 24 -0.86 -10.32 -5.92
N ILE A 25 -1.10 -9.78 -7.13
CA ILE A 25 -2.34 -9.08 -7.49
C ILE A 25 -3.53 -10.03 -7.36
N SER A 26 -3.39 -11.29 -7.81
CA SER A 26 -4.45 -12.31 -7.80
C SER A 26 -5.12 -12.48 -6.43
N THR A 27 -4.37 -12.30 -5.35
CA THR A 27 -4.90 -12.43 -3.98
C THR A 27 -5.51 -11.16 -3.42
N LYS A 28 -5.27 -10.01 -4.05
CA LYS A 28 -5.64 -8.69 -3.53
C LYS A 28 -6.48 -7.85 -4.49
N ILE A 29 -6.88 -8.40 -5.62
CA ILE A 29 -7.57 -7.65 -6.67
C ILE A 29 -8.86 -6.99 -6.17
N ASN A 30 -9.70 -7.72 -5.45
CA ASN A 30 -10.96 -7.17 -4.92
C ASN A 30 -10.72 -6.02 -3.94
N VAL A 31 -9.62 -6.08 -3.21
CA VAL A 31 -9.20 -5.05 -2.27
C VAL A 31 -8.71 -3.81 -3.00
N ILE A 32 -7.86 -4.00 -4.00
CA ILE A 32 -7.34 -2.92 -4.82
C ILE A 32 -8.50 -2.19 -5.49
N GLU A 33 -9.44 -2.91 -6.09
CA GLU A 33 -10.63 -2.33 -6.72
C GLU A 33 -11.49 -1.56 -5.71
N SER A 34 -11.74 -2.13 -4.54
CA SER A 34 -12.51 -1.46 -3.49
C SER A 34 -11.80 -0.20 -3.00
N LEU A 35 -10.51 -0.26 -2.69
CA LEU A 35 -9.75 0.89 -2.26
C LEU A 35 -9.64 1.97 -3.34
N THR A 36 -9.48 1.58 -4.61
CA THR A 36 -9.44 2.53 -5.73
C THR A 36 -10.73 3.35 -5.83
N ASN A 37 -11.88 2.72 -5.54
CA ASN A 37 -13.18 3.42 -5.58
C ASN A 37 -13.42 4.34 -4.37
N HIS A 38 -12.69 4.18 -3.28
CA HIS A 38 -12.97 4.89 -2.03
C HIS A 38 -11.84 5.81 -1.57
N CYS A 39 -10.59 5.53 -1.92
CA CYS A 39 -9.44 6.35 -1.55
C CYS A 39 -9.29 7.56 -2.46
N ASP A 40 -8.78 8.66 -1.88
CA ASP A 40 -8.33 9.81 -2.64
C ASP A 40 -7.00 9.50 -3.32
N TRP A 41 -6.15 8.70 -2.66
CA TRP A 41 -4.90 8.15 -3.20
C TRP A 41 -4.72 6.70 -2.76
N LEU A 42 -4.14 5.88 -3.62
CA LEU A 42 -3.78 4.50 -3.33
C LEU A 42 -2.35 4.21 -3.77
N ILE A 43 -1.46 4.05 -2.79
CA ILE A 43 -0.09 3.61 -3.03
C ILE A 43 -0.08 2.09 -3.20
N VAL A 44 0.44 1.62 -4.31
CA VAL A 44 0.62 0.20 -4.61
C VAL A 44 2.11 -0.11 -4.62
N GLY A 45 2.56 -1.00 -3.74
CA GLY A 45 3.97 -1.35 -3.59
C GLY A 45 4.20 -2.86 -3.54
N GLY A 46 5.41 -3.26 -3.17
CA GLY A 46 5.82 -4.66 -3.18
C GLY A 46 5.86 -5.25 -4.60
N ALA A 47 5.75 -6.57 -4.72
CA ALA A 47 5.72 -7.22 -6.03
C ALA A 47 4.41 -6.96 -6.81
N LEU A 48 3.37 -6.42 -6.17
CA LEU A 48 2.20 -5.87 -6.88
C LEU A 48 2.63 -4.76 -7.84
N ALA A 49 3.52 -3.84 -7.41
CA ALA A 49 4.06 -2.79 -8.25
C ALA A 49 4.92 -3.35 -9.41
N ASN A 50 5.63 -4.47 -9.20
CA ASN A 50 6.41 -5.10 -10.26
C ASN A 50 5.51 -5.54 -11.43
N THR A 51 4.33 -6.10 -11.14
CA THR A 51 3.36 -6.47 -12.17
C THR A 51 2.83 -5.22 -12.89
N CYS A 52 2.66 -4.12 -12.17
CA CYS A 52 2.28 -2.83 -12.77
C CYS A 52 3.38 -2.28 -13.70
N TYR A 53 4.65 -2.33 -13.30
CA TYR A 53 5.77 -1.93 -14.16
C TYR A 53 5.87 -2.79 -15.42
N ALA A 54 5.73 -4.11 -15.27
CA ALA A 54 5.72 -5.04 -16.40
C ALA A 54 4.56 -4.73 -17.38
N ALA A 55 3.38 -4.41 -16.85
CA ALA A 55 2.22 -4.00 -17.65
C ALA A 55 2.44 -2.69 -18.42
N GLN A 56 3.32 -1.80 -17.91
CA GLN A 56 3.78 -0.59 -18.59
C GLN A 56 4.90 -0.86 -19.62
N GLY A 57 5.34 -2.11 -19.77
CA GLY A 57 6.46 -2.49 -20.63
C GLY A 57 7.84 -2.09 -20.09
N LYS A 58 7.95 -1.79 -18.80
CA LYS A 58 9.23 -1.46 -18.17
C LYS A 58 10.04 -2.72 -17.92
N ASN A 59 11.36 -2.57 -17.97
CA ASN A 59 12.27 -3.64 -17.56
C ASN A 59 12.23 -3.79 -16.04
N ILE A 60 11.87 -4.97 -15.56
CA ILE A 60 11.87 -5.33 -14.14
C ILE A 60 12.94 -6.36 -13.78
N GLY A 61 13.86 -6.65 -14.72
CA GLY A 61 14.91 -7.65 -14.56
C GLY A 61 14.35 -9.04 -14.25
N LYS A 62 14.88 -9.66 -13.21
CA LYS A 62 14.44 -10.96 -12.69
C LYS A 62 13.44 -10.87 -11.55
N SER A 63 12.77 -9.72 -11.40
CA SER A 63 11.83 -9.49 -10.31
C SER A 63 10.58 -10.35 -10.40
N LEU A 64 10.02 -10.70 -9.26
CA LEU A 64 8.76 -11.44 -9.17
C LEU A 64 7.61 -10.58 -9.70
N PHE A 65 6.79 -11.14 -10.58
CA PHE A 65 5.55 -10.55 -11.07
C PHE A 65 4.55 -11.64 -11.50
N GLU A 66 3.32 -11.27 -11.80
CA GLU A 66 2.27 -12.19 -12.26
C GLU A 66 1.94 -11.97 -13.74
N PRO A 67 2.47 -12.77 -14.67
CA PRO A 67 2.23 -12.59 -16.10
C PRO A 67 0.76 -12.68 -16.51
N SER A 68 -0.04 -13.50 -15.83
CA SER A 68 -1.48 -13.65 -16.10
C SER A 68 -2.32 -12.46 -15.69
N TYR A 69 -1.75 -11.48 -14.97
CA TYR A 69 -2.46 -10.30 -14.44
C TYR A 69 -1.99 -8.98 -15.06
N LEU A 70 -1.24 -9.01 -16.16
CA LEU A 70 -0.76 -7.79 -16.82
C LEU A 70 -1.89 -6.88 -17.30
N ASP A 71 -2.96 -7.45 -17.88
CA ASP A 71 -4.12 -6.65 -18.32
C ASP A 71 -4.86 -6.02 -17.15
N VAL A 72 -4.96 -6.72 -16.03
CA VAL A 72 -5.55 -6.21 -14.80
C VAL A 72 -4.68 -5.10 -14.20
N ALA A 73 -3.37 -5.32 -14.12
CA ALA A 73 -2.42 -4.32 -13.63
C ALA A 73 -2.45 -3.05 -14.48
N LYS A 74 -2.58 -3.19 -15.81
CA LYS A 74 -2.73 -2.06 -16.72
C LYS A 74 -3.95 -1.21 -16.39
N LYS A 75 -5.10 -1.84 -16.16
CA LYS A 75 -6.32 -1.15 -15.75
C LYS A 75 -6.17 -0.44 -14.40
N ILE A 76 -5.51 -1.09 -13.44
CA ILE A 76 -5.26 -0.50 -12.12
C ILE A 76 -4.48 0.80 -12.25
N ILE A 77 -3.36 0.80 -12.98
CA ILE A 77 -2.49 1.98 -13.11
C ILE A 77 -3.07 3.11 -13.99
N GLU A 78 -4.14 2.86 -14.72
CA GLU A 78 -4.89 3.88 -15.47
C GLU A 78 -5.74 4.78 -14.55
N HIS A 79 -6.02 4.35 -13.32
CA HIS A 79 -6.74 5.17 -12.36
C HIS A 79 -5.84 6.31 -11.82
N PRO A 80 -6.31 7.56 -11.86
CA PRO A 80 -5.50 8.71 -11.46
C PRO A 80 -5.13 8.75 -9.97
N GLN A 81 -5.85 7.99 -9.14
CA GLN A 81 -5.55 7.87 -7.70
C GLN A 81 -4.38 6.93 -7.40
N ILE A 82 -3.98 6.09 -8.36
CA ILE A 82 -2.93 5.09 -8.14
C ILE A 82 -1.56 5.74 -8.19
N VAL A 83 -0.79 5.48 -7.16
CA VAL A 83 0.60 5.92 -7.03
C VAL A 83 1.49 4.69 -6.86
N ILE A 84 2.50 4.55 -7.70
CA ILE A 84 3.49 3.46 -7.61
C ILE A 84 4.89 4.04 -7.41
N PRO A 85 5.81 3.31 -6.73
CA PRO A 85 7.17 3.79 -6.52
C PRO A 85 7.90 4.09 -7.83
N THR A 86 8.70 5.13 -7.85
CA THR A 86 9.58 5.46 -8.99
C THR A 86 11.03 5.07 -8.74
N PHE A 87 11.40 4.87 -7.46
CA PHE A 87 12.68 4.37 -7.01
C PHE A 87 12.49 3.10 -6.20
N VAL A 88 13.34 2.13 -6.43
CA VAL A 88 13.26 0.79 -5.82
C VAL A 88 14.63 0.33 -5.34
N VAL A 89 14.65 -0.51 -4.33
CA VAL A 89 15.87 -1.19 -3.88
C VAL A 89 15.97 -2.52 -4.61
N VAL A 90 17.08 -2.71 -5.30
CA VAL A 90 17.36 -3.89 -6.09
C VAL A 90 18.60 -4.63 -5.60
N SER A 91 18.65 -5.92 -5.89
CA SER A 91 19.85 -6.72 -5.76
C SER A 91 20.10 -7.50 -7.04
N ASN A 92 21.38 -7.60 -7.43
CA ASN A 92 21.85 -8.47 -8.52
C ASN A 92 22.67 -9.66 -8.00
N GLY A 93 22.42 -10.07 -6.77
CA GLY A 93 23.11 -11.14 -6.06
C GLY A 93 24.15 -10.62 -5.07
N SER A 94 25.14 -9.86 -5.50
CA SER A 94 26.23 -9.37 -4.64
C SER A 94 25.98 -7.97 -4.10
N ASN A 95 25.36 -7.12 -4.90
CA ASN A 95 25.20 -5.71 -4.61
C ASN A 95 23.72 -5.37 -4.37
N VAL A 96 23.49 -4.55 -3.36
CA VAL A 96 22.18 -3.92 -3.08
C VAL A 96 22.31 -2.44 -3.36
N SER A 97 21.39 -1.89 -4.14
CA SER A 97 21.39 -0.47 -4.50
C SER A 97 19.99 0.04 -4.74
N GLU A 98 19.79 1.34 -4.54
CA GLU A 98 18.59 2.04 -4.97
C GLU A 98 18.75 2.50 -6.42
N LYS A 99 17.73 2.27 -7.23
CA LYS A 99 17.67 2.66 -8.64
C LYS A 99 16.32 3.25 -9.01
N SER A 100 16.33 4.14 -10.00
CA SER A 100 15.09 4.48 -10.71
C SER A 100 14.54 3.24 -11.42
N ILE A 101 13.22 3.08 -11.44
CA ILE A 101 12.56 2.00 -12.17
C ILE A 101 12.87 2.02 -13.69
N ASN A 102 13.36 3.14 -14.21
CA ASN A 102 13.74 3.26 -15.60
C ASN A 102 15.20 2.82 -15.89
N ASP A 103 15.99 2.57 -14.84
CA ASP A 103 17.42 2.28 -14.93
C ASP A 103 17.77 0.85 -14.49
N LEU A 104 16.78 -0.04 -14.43
CA LEU A 104 17.00 -1.42 -14.05
C LEU A 104 17.69 -2.21 -15.18
N SER A 105 18.66 -3.05 -14.78
CA SER A 105 19.28 -4.04 -15.67
C SER A 105 18.47 -5.34 -15.71
N SER A 106 18.79 -6.21 -16.66
CA SER A 106 18.18 -7.55 -16.77
C SER A 106 18.49 -8.47 -15.57
N GLU A 107 19.56 -8.17 -14.83
CA GLU A 107 20.00 -8.96 -13.67
C GLU A 107 19.44 -8.47 -12.34
N ASP A 108 18.84 -7.29 -12.31
CA ASP A 108 18.28 -6.72 -11.09
C ASP A 108 17.02 -7.47 -10.63
N VAL A 109 16.87 -7.60 -9.31
CA VAL A 109 15.65 -8.09 -8.66
C VAL A 109 15.20 -7.02 -7.69
N ILE A 110 13.96 -6.56 -7.83
CA ILE A 110 13.34 -5.58 -6.93
C ILE A 110 12.93 -6.28 -5.64
N PHE A 111 13.39 -5.76 -4.50
CA PHE A 111 13.09 -6.30 -3.18
C PHE A 111 12.42 -5.31 -2.22
N ASP A 112 12.54 -4.00 -2.44
CA ASP A 112 11.94 -3.00 -1.56
C ASP A 112 11.64 -1.71 -2.32
N VAL A 113 10.85 -0.84 -1.72
CA VAL A 113 10.66 0.54 -2.16
C VAL A 113 11.90 1.37 -1.79
N GLY A 114 12.35 2.22 -2.71
CA GLY A 114 13.50 3.09 -2.49
C GLY A 114 13.19 4.27 -1.57
N GLN A 115 14.21 4.80 -0.91
CA GLN A 115 14.09 5.93 0.01
C GLN A 115 13.54 7.18 -0.69
N GLN A 116 13.92 7.41 -1.93
CA GLN A 116 13.40 8.55 -2.70
C GLN A 116 11.88 8.41 -2.95
N SER A 117 11.36 7.20 -3.13
CA SER A 117 9.92 6.97 -3.22
C SER A 117 9.23 7.12 -1.86
N VAL A 118 9.86 6.67 -0.76
CA VAL A 118 9.35 6.89 0.59
C VAL A 118 9.21 8.39 0.87
N GLU A 119 10.19 9.20 0.49
CA GLU A 119 10.11 10.66 0.62
C GLU A 119 9.02 11.27 -0.27
N ALA A 120 8.89 10.81 -1.50
CA ALA A 120 7.81 11.26 -2.38
C ALA A 120 6.41 10.92 -1.83
N PHE A 121 6.27 9.81 -1.10
CA PHE A 121 5.01 9.42 -0.46
C PHE A 121 4.69 10.24 0.80
N SER A 122 5.65 10.96 1.37
CA SER A 122 5.45 11.76 2.59
C SER A 122 4.30 12.74 2.45
N GLN A 123 4.19 13.41 1.30
CA GLN A 123 3.13 14.38 1.07
C GLN A 123 1.74 13.76 1.17
N TYR A 124 1.53 12.57 0.58
CA TYR A 124 0.25 11.87 0.68
C TYR A 124 -0.07 11.45 2.12
N ILE A 125 0.96 11.06 2.90
CA ILE A 125 0.81 10.67 4.31
C ILE A 125 0.48 11.89 5.17
N GLU A 126 1.15 13.01 4.94
CA GLU A 126 0.94 14.26 5.67
C GLU A 126 -0.43 14.90 5.37
N ASP A 127 -0.88 14.83 4.13
CA ASP A 127 -2.17 15.38 3.70
C ASP A 127 -3.37 14.49 4.09
N ALA A 128 -3.15 13.23 4.42
CA ALA A 128 -4.20 12.30 4.77
C ALA A 128 -4.79 12.57 6.17
N ASN A 129 -6.10 12.45 6.30
CA ASN A 129 -6.78 12.38 7.59
C ASN A 129 -7.00 10.95 8.08
N THR A 130 -7.06 10.00 7.14
CA THR A 130 -7.14 8.56 7.43
C THR A 130 -6.19 7.81 6.52
N ILE A 131 -5.47 6.88 7.09
CA ILE A 131 -4.54 5.99 6.38
C ILE A 131 -4.92 4.55 6.64
N VAL A 132 -5.08 3.80 5.56
CA VAL A 132 -5.38 2.37 5.58
C VAL A 132 -4.23 1.63 4.91
N TRP A 133 -3.56 0.74 5.62
CA TRP A 133 -2.43 0.01 5.07
C TRP A 133 -2.54 -1.50 5.28
N ASN A 134 -2.34 -2.27 4.20
CA ASN A 134 -2.27 -3.72 4.22
C ASN A 134 -1.17 -4.26 3.32
N GLY A 135 -0.26 -5.00 3.90
CA GLY A 135 0.85 -5.69 3.22
C GLY A 135 2.13 -4.87 3.14
N PRO A 136 3.28 -5.51 3.36
CA PRO A 136 4.59 -4.86 3.30
C PRO A 136 4.91 -4.40 1.87
N LEU A 137 5.74 -3.37 1.78
CA LEU A 137 6.16 -2.78 0.50
C LEU A 137 7.46 -3.38 -0.04
N GLY A 138 8.05 -4.30 0.69
CA GLY A 138 9.27 -5.00 0.33
C GLY A 138 9.42 -6.31 1.10
N LYS A 139 10.55 -6.98 0.92
CA LYS A 139 10.93 -8.19 1.66
C LYS A 139 11.50 -7.80 3.04
N PHE A 140 10.63 -7.22 3.89
CA PHE A 140 11.02 -6.55 5.13
C PHE A 140 11.58 -7.51 6.20
N GLU A 141 11.43 -8.83 6.05
CA GLU A 141 12.04 -9.84 6.92
C GLU A 141 13.57 -9.90 6.78
N ASP A 142 14.08 -9.43 5.64
CA ASP A 142 15.50 -9.26 5.39
C ASP A 142 15.89 -7.80 5.64
N ASP A 143 16.76 -7.55 6.62
CA ASP A 143 17.17 -6.19 7.01
C ASP A 143 17.75 -5.36 5.88
N ARG A 144 18.27 -6.00 4.83
CA ARG A 144 18.75 -5.30 3.62
C ARG A 144 17.62 -4.64 2.82
N PHE A 145 16.38 -5.13 2.99
CA PHE A 145 15.19 -4.76 2.21
C PHE A 145 14.00 -4.34 3.08
N SER A 146 14.25 -3.94 4.32
CA SER A 146 13.21 -3.55 5.28
C SER A 146 13.00 -2.04 5.36
N LYS A 147 13.97 -1.25 4.93
CA LYS A 147 14.01 0.20 5.16
C LYS A 147 12.85 0.96 4.53
N GLY A 148 12.37 0.51 3.37
CA GLY A 148 11.22 1.11 2.72
C GLY A 148 9.94 0.95 3.53
N THR A 149 9.62 -0.27 3.94
CA THR A 149 8.46 -0.57 4.78
C THR A 149 8.56 0.11 6.15
N GLU A 150 9.72 0.06 6.80
CA GLU A 150 9.98 0.74 8.08
C GLU A 150 9.86 2.28 7.95
N GLY A 151 10.36 2.84 6.85
CA GLY A 151 10.27 4.28 6.58
C GLY A 151 8.82 4.77 6.45
N ILE A 152 8.00 4.02 5.73
CA ILE A 152 6.55 4.31 5.63
C ILE A 152 5.87 4.16 6.99
N ALA A 153 6.15 3.08 7.74
CA ALA A 153 5.59 2.87 9.07
C ALA A 153 5.93 4.03 10.01
N LYS A 154 7.18 4.51 9.99
CA LYS A 154 7.61 5.65 10.78
C LYS A 154 6.86 6.93 10.41
N LYS A 155 6.75 7.23 9.12
CA LYS A 155 6.02 8.43 8.66
C LYS A 155 4.54 8.38 9.05
N ILE A 156 3.89 7.23 8.98
CA ILE A 156 2.51 7.04 9.44
C ILE A 156 2.39 7.24 10.95
N ALA A 157 3.33 6.66 11.72
CA ALA A 157 3.36 6.80 13.16
C ALA A 157 3.54 8.26 13.65
N GLU A 158 4.22 9.08 12.86
CA GLU A 158 4.47 10.49 13.12
C GLU A 158 3.37 11.42 12.55
N ALA A 159 2.48 10.91 11.70
CA ALA A 159 1.39 11.68 11.09
C ALA A 159 0.22 11.90 12.05
N ASN A 160 -0.54 12.98 11.82
CA ASN A 160 -1.77 13.26 12.58
C ASN A 160 -3.00 12.50 12.05
N ALA A 161 -2.82 11.58 11.11
CA ALA A 161 -3.89 10.80 10.52
C ALA A 161 -4.34 9.66 11.43
N THR A 162 -5.61 9.27 11.32
CA THR A 162 -6.09 8.02 11.91
C THR A 162 -5.52 6.85 11.13
N SER A 163 -4.75 5.99 11.77
CA SER A 163 -4.09 4.85 11.16
C SER A 163 -4.85 3.54 11.38
N ILE A 164 -5.13 2.85 10.29
CA ILE A 164 -5.83 1.55 10.28
C ILE A 164 -4.93 0.55 9.58
N ILE A 165 -4.30 -0.33 10.35
CA ILE A 165 -3.27 -1.24 9.85
C ILE A 165 -3.77 -2.68 9.88
N GLY A 166 -3.70 -3.34 8.74
CA GLY A 166 -4.14 -4.72 8.56
C GLY A 166 -3.04 -5.67 8.09
N GLY A 167 -3.09 -6.89 8.62
CA GLY A 167 -2.15 -7.95 8.30
C GLY A 167 -0.98 -8.06 9.28
N GLY A 168 -0.67 -9.30 9.70
CA GLY A 168 0.38 -9.57 10.67
C GLY A 168 1.77 -9.08 10.24
N GLU A 169 2.09 -9.22 8.96
CA GLU A 169 3.36 -8.74 8.40
C GLU A 169 3.47 -7.21 8.45
N THR A 170 2.39 -6.48 8.17
CA THR A 170 2.38 -5.01 8.26
C THR A 170 2.54 -4.54 9.70
N LEU A 171 1.85 -5.19 10.64
CA LEU A 171 1.98 -4.89 12.07
C LEU A 171 3.39 -5.22 12.59
N ALA A 172 4.03 -6.26 12.07
CA ALA A 172 5.41 -6.59 12.41
C ALA A 172 6.40 -5.47 12.06
N ALA A 173 6.14 -4.67 11.01
CA ALA A 173 6.95 -3.52 10.67
C ALA A 173 6.88 -2.44 11.77
N PHE A 174 5.69 -2.14 12.30
CA PHE A 174 5.54 -1.19 13.42
C PHE A 174 6.17 -1.73 14.71
N SER A 175 6.06 -3.03 14.94
CA SER A 175 6.72 -3.68 16.09
C SER A 175 8.25 -3.57 15.98
N LYS A 176 8.80 -3.79 14.79
CA LYS A 176 10.26 -3.73 14.56
C LYS A 176 10.84 -2.34 14.85
N ILE A 177 10.11 -1.28 14.51
CA ILE A 177 10.50 0.10 14.82
C ILE A 177 10.01 0.60 16.17
N GLN A 178 9.41 -0.26 17.01
CA GLN A 178 8.88 0.06 18.34
C GLN A 178 7.82 1.16 18.36
N MET A 179 6.96 1.23 17.35
CA MET A 179 5.91 2.23 17.19
C MET A 179 4.49 1.63 17.15
N MET A 180 4.27 0.47 17.76
CA MET A 180 2.94 -0.16 17.83
C MET A 180 1.89 0.71 18.51
N ASP A 181 2.28 1.48 19.52
CA ASP A 181 1.38 2.38 20.26
C ASP A 181 0.88 3.56 19.41
N SER A 182 1.49 3.82 18.26
CA SER A 182 1.09 4.87 17.31
C SER A 182 0.01 4.40 16.32
N VAL A 183 -0.37 3.12 16.36
CA VAL A 183 -1.42 2.56 15.50
C VAL A 183 -2.77 2.69 16.19
N ASP A 184 -3.72 3.39 15.57
CA ASP A 184 -5.05 3.58 16.16
C ASP A 184 -5.91 2.33 16.10
N TYR A 185 -5.87 1.61 14.98
CA TYR A 185 -6.60 0.37 14.77
C TYR A 185 -5.71 -0.67 14.10
N ALA A 186 -5.59 -1.84 14.73
CA ALA A 186 -4.79 -2.96 14.26
C ALA A 186 -5.64 -4.21 14.09
N SER A 187 -5.42 -4.94 12.98
CA SER A 187 -6.03 -6.24 12.74
C SER A 187 -4.99 -7.22 12.17
N THR A 188 -4.86 -8.39 12.79
CA THR A 188 -4.00 -9.45 12.28
C THR A 188 -4.63 -10.22 11.12
N GLY A 189 -5.96 -10.16 10.97
CA GLY A 189 -6.71 -10.80 9.89
C GLY A 189 -6.77 -9.94 8.64
N GLY A 190 -5.85 -10.13 7.70
CA GLY A 190 -5.77 -9.33 6.48
C GLY A 190 -7.06 -9.31 5.65
N GLY A 191 -7.73 -10.46 5.46
CA GLY A 191 -8.99 -10.56 4.72
C GLY A 191 -10.17 -9.89 5.43
N ALA A 192 -10.38 -10.23 6.69
CA ALA A 192 -11.46 -9.66 7.50
C ALA A 192 -11.33 -8.14 7.68
N PHE A 193 -10.11 -7.64 7.79
CA PHE A 193 -9.82 -6.21 7.86
C PHE A 193 -10.27 -5.48 6.58
N LEU A 194 -10.03 -6.07 5.43
CA LEU A 194 -10.36 -5.49 4.14
C LEU A 194 -11.85 -5.58 3.85
N GLU A 195 -12.51 -6.67 4.24
CA GLU A 195 -13.97 -6.78 4.24
C GLU A 195 -14.60 -5.70 5.14
N TYR A 196 -14.02 -5.45 6.31
CA TYR A 196 -14.48 -4.42 7.22
C TYR A 196 -14.39 -3.03 6.60
N ILE A 197 -13.30 -2.70 5.93
CA ILE A 197 -13.14 -1.42 5.23
C ILE A 197 -14.12 -1.33 4.05
N CYS A 198 -14.25 -2.38 3.24
CA CYS A 198 -15.22 -2.43 2.16
C CYS A 198 -16.64 -2.22 2.66
N LEU A 199 -17.02 -2.84 3.78
CA LEU A 199 -18.33 -2.68 4.40
C LEU A 199 -18.57 -1.28 4.99
N LEU A 200 -17.52 -0.65 5.55
CA LEU A 200 -17.60 0.71 6.06
C LEU A 200 -17.94 1.74 4.97
N TYR A 201 -17.45 1.51 3.75
CA TYR A 201 -17.62 2.42 2.62
C TYR A 201 -18.75 2.04 1.66
N THR A 202 -19.27 0.81 1.73
CA THR A 202 -20.38 0.33 0.88
C THR A 202 -21.75 0.39 1.55
N SER A 203 -21.82 0.69 2.85
CA SER A 203 -23.12 0.86 3.52
C SER A 203 -23.82 2.12 2.98
N PRO A 204 -25.05 1.99 2.41
CA PRO A 204 -25.77 3.14 1.89
C PRO A 204 -25.99 4.18 2.98
N SER A 205 -25.82 5.44 2.65
CA SER A 205 -26.15 6.55 3.53
C SER A 205 -27.63 6.49 3.89
N PRO A 206 -28.04 6.84 5.11
CA PRO A 206 -29.48 6.94 5.44
C PRO A 206 -30.25 7.94 4.60
N ARG A 207 -29.58 8.78 3.82
CA ARG A 207 -30.20 9.67 2.85
C ARG A 207 -30.57 8.96 1.54
N ASP A 208 -29.97 7.78 1.30
CA ASP A 208 -30.23 6.98 0.10
C ASP A 208 -31.36 5.95 0.33
N ILE A 209 -31.89 5.86 1.56
CA ILE A 209 -33.01 5.00 1.97
C ILE A 209 -34.18 5.92 2.34
N GLY A 210 -34.36 6.98 1.59
CA GLY A 210 -35.40 7.95 1.85
C GLY A 210 -36.53 7.87 0.83
N GLU A 211 -37.71 7.72 1.35
CA GLU A 211 -39.06 7.81 0.79
C GLU A 211 -39.60 6.51 0.20
#